data_ee93ade1de6b0167cf4c30c058543040
#
_entry.id   ee93ade1de6b0167cf4c30c058543040
#
_cell.length_a   1.000
_cell.length_b   1.000
_cell.length_c   1.000
_cell.angle_alpha   90.00
_cell.angle_beta   90.00
_cell.angle_gamma   90.00
#
_symmetry.space_group_name_H-M   'P 1'
#
loop_
_entity.id
_entity.type
_entity.pdbx_description
1 polymer ?
#
loop_
_entity_poly.entity_id
_entity_poly.type
_entity_poly.pdbx_seq_one_letter_code
_entity_poly.pdbx_strand_id
1 'polypeptide(L)'
;MKRTSCLAAIGAALCVAGASLLTPGLAGVATAASAHVAVAPSQSPAFVPPNCGTGTPAYNYEGSGDAADPQIVSSGGTSYAFTTGNALGNHIAALVSSAPNSGYGPYTNQCYGSTALPNPSSWEQANTQTSPGVFDYDGHWVMFYDAAQSGHASDTGFDCLAVATAASISPTDVQFSDVSNAPFDCQATGSIDPQPYVDPSTGTAYLVWKQNDGGSSAPAYIWGQQLNTAGTGFAPGSSATMLLTNNTVSYPWETTVEDPSMAAAGGGFYLAFAAGVYTSAGYSEGITTCSGPLGPCGPQSQILTTYGSVLGPGGGALFADASGNWWLDYAAWQGGSAGCTNYTCGAARRLFVAPISLPSVTGRVPCNAPASPYGYYMVASDGGVFNYGNLPFCGSTGSIALNKPVVGMAATHDGGGYWLVASDGGIFTYGDANFYGSAGSLPLNRPIVGMAATPDGGGYWLVASDGGIFNYGDAKFYGSTGGMHLNQPIVGMAPTHDGGGYWLVASDGGIFSYGDASFHGSTGSIHLNKPVVGMAATSDGGGYWLVASDGGIFNYGDAPFHGSAGSINLNKPVVGMAPTSDGGGYWLVATDGGIFNYGDANFSGSTGSIVLNKPVVGMAAA
;
A
#
# COMPACT_ATOMS: atom_id res chain seq x y z
N MET A 1 -73.32 12.77 -23.49
CA MET A 1 -74.01 13.72 -24.38
C MET A 1 -73.15 14.93 -24.51
N LYS A 2 -72.80 15.23 -25.75
CA LYS A 2 -72.51 16.53 -26.38
C LYS A 2 -71.51 17.45 -25.68
N ARG A 3 -70.28 17.66 -26.24
CA ARG A 3 -69.93 18.64 -27.30
C ARG A 3 -69.86 20.04 -26.73
N THR A 4 -68.97 20.92 -26.93
CA THR A 4 -67.96 21.21 -27.94
C THR A 4 -67.42 22.60 -27.64
N SER A 5 -66.16 22.83 -27.98
CA SER A 5 -65.58 23.98 -28.70
C SER A 5 -65.26 25.25 -27.89
N CYS A 6 -64.14 25.68 -27.89
CA CYS A 6 -63.14 26.22 -28.81
C CYS A 6 -62.80 27.66 -28.56
N LEU A 7 -61.52 27.96 -28.69
CA LEU A 7 -60.79 29.20 -29.10
C LEU A 7 -60.71 30.34 -28.11
N ALA A 8 -59.58 30.74 -27.78
CA ALA A 8 -58.33 31.30 -28.25
C ALA A 8 -57.98 32.48 -27.35
N ALA A 9 -56.86 32.67 -26.89
CA ALA A 9 -55.60 33.19 -27.28
C ALA A 9 -54.90 34.00 -26.18
N ILE A 10 -53.61 33.80 -26.09
CA ILE A 10 -52.55 34.74 -25.71
C ILE A 10 -52.26 34.96 -24.21
N GLY A 11 -51.04 34.54 -23.81
CA GLY A 11 -50.31 35.14 -22.70
C GLY A 11 -49.51 34.13 -21.87
N ALA A 12 -48.24 34.11 -22.09
CA ALA A 12 -47.20 33.28 -21.52
C ALA A 12 -47.15 33.21 -19.99
N ALA A 13 -46.90 32.00 -19.44
CA ALA A 13 -45.90 31.74 -18.38
C ALA A 13 -45.78 30.22 -18.15
N LEU A 14 -44.56 29.73 -18.22
CA LEU A 14 -44.15 28.35 -17.98
C LEU A 14 -44.53 27.87 -16.59
N CYS A 15 -45.12 26.68 -16.51
CA CYS A 15 -44.89 25.69 -15.45
C CYS A 15 -45.00 24.32 -16.06
N VAL A 16 -43.85 23.65 -16.24
CA VAL A 16 -43.76 22.27 -16.73
C VAL A 16 -43.81 21.35 -15.50
N ALA A 17 -44.91 20.65 -15.33
CA ALA A 17 -44.95 19.46 -14.48
C ALA A 17 -44.72 18.24 -15.37
N GLY A 18 -43.52 17.74 -15.37
CA GLY A 18 -43.13 16.51 -16.07
C GLY A 18 -43.53 15.27 -15.27
N ALA A 19 -44.39 14.44 -15.83
CA ALA A 19 -44.64 13.10 -15.35
C ALA A 19 -43.46 12.19 -15.73
N SER A 20 -42.78 11.63 -14.75
CA SER A 20 -41.69 10.68 -14.93
C SER A 20 -42.25 9.30 -15.27
N LEU A 21 -41.96 8.84 -16.46
CA LEU A 21 -42.01 7.43 -16.82
C LEU A 21 -40.83 6.70 -16.18
N LEU A 22 -41.12 5.71 -15.33
CA LEU A 22 -40.15 4.78 -14.76
C LEU A 22 -39.61 3.87 -15.87
N THR A 23 -38.36 4.08 -16.27
CA THR A 23 -37.54 3.07 -16.94
C THR A 23 -36.66 2.39 -15.87
N PRO A 24 -36.42 1.06 -15.94
CA PRO A 24 -35.53 0.40 -14.97
C PRO A 24 -34.09 0.87 -15.20
N GLY A 25 -33.55 1.53 -14.18
CA GLY A 25 -32.21 2.10 -14.20
C GLY A 25 -31.16 0.99 -14.24
N LEU A 26 -30.24 1.12 -15.16
CA LEU A 26 -28.91 0.55 -15.09
C LEU A 26 -28.28 0.98 -13.77
N ALA A 27 -27.82 0.01 -12.98
CA ALA A 27 -27.06 0.24 -11.78
C ALA A 27 -25.84 1.11 -12.14
N GLY A 28 -25.84 2.35 -11.67
CA GLY A 28 -24.69 3.23 -11.78
C GLY A 28 -23.54 2.61 -11.00
N VAL A 29 -22.43 2.36 -11.67
CA VAL A 29 -21.15 2.08 -11.04
C VAL A 29 -20.86 3.31 -10.17
N ALA A 30 -20.90 3.14 -8.85
CA ALA A 30 -20.44 4.16 -7.92
C ALA A 30 -18.96 4.37 -8.18
N THR A 31 -18.61 5.50 -8.78
CA THR A 31 -17.21 5.93 -8.86
C THR A 31 -16.74 6.15 -7.44
N ALA A 32 -15.75 5.38 -7.00
CA ALA A 32 -15.05 5.61 -5.76
C ALA A 32 -14.64 7.09 -5.71
N ALA A 33 -14.97 7.77 -4.62
CA ALA A 33 -14.51 9.13 -4.40
C ALA A 33 -12.99 9.07 -4.32
N SER A 34 -12.31 9.49 -5.39
CA SER A 34 -10.86 9.66 -5.42
C SER A 34 -10.50 10.61 -4.28
N ALA A 35 -9.61 10.22 -3.40
CA ALA A 35 -9.02 11.15 -2.45
C ALA A 35 -8.41 12.28 -3.30
N HIS A 36 -8.97 13.49 -3.21
CA HIS A 36 -8.47 14.62 -3.98
C HIS A 36 -7.13 15.05 -3.39
N VAL A 37 -6.05 14.57 -3.99
CA VAL A 37 -4.72 15.13 -3.77
C VAL A 37 -4.69 16.47 -4.49
N ALA A 38 -4.56 17.55 -3.73
CA ALA A 38 -4.49 18.89 -4.32
C ALA A 38 -3.02 19.23 -4.59
N VAL A 39 -2.68 19.38 -5.85
CA VAL A 39 -1.41 19.97 -6.30
C VAL A 39 -1.69 21.39 -6.74
N ALA A 40 -1.03 22.37 -6.13
CA ALA A 40 -1.11 23.76 -6.59
C ALA A 40 -0.05 23.94 -7.69
N PRO A 41 -0.44 24.18 -8.96
CA PRO A 41 0.52 24.33 -10.04
C PRO A 41 1.44 25.52 -9.79
N SER A 42 2.75 25.32 -9.87
CA SER A 42 3.72 26.41 -9.90
C SER A 42 3.68 27.08 -11.28
N GLN A 43 3.53 28.39 -11.30
CA GLN A 43 3.50 29.17 -12.56
C GLN A 43 4.91 29.53 -13.07
N SER A 44 5.93 29.25 -12.29
CA SER A 44 7.31 29.58 -12.66
C SER A 44 8.21 28.39 -12.34
N PRO A 45 9.22 28.09 -13.16
CA PRO A 45 10.21 27.08 -12.83
C PRO A 45 10.89 27.47 -11.52
N ALA A 46 11.11 26.50 -10.64
CA ALA A 46 11.85 26.70 -9.40
C ALA A 46 13.31 27.10 -9.68
N PHE A 47 13.80 26.77 -10.86
CA PHE A 47 15.16 27.08 -11.31
C PHE A 47 15.20 28.40 -12.09
N VAL A 48 15.97 29.35 -11.59
CA VAL A 48 16.40 30.56 -12.31
C VAL A 48 17.91 30.40 -12.56
N PRO A 49 18.38 30.37 -13.82
CA PRO A 49 19.80 30.27 -14.10
C PRO A 49 20.57 31.37 -13.38
N PRO A 50 21.69 31.07 -12.72
CA PRO A 50 22.54 32.12 -12.16
C PRO A 50 23.04 33.02 -13.29
N ASN A 51 23.07 34.34 -13.04
CA ASN A 51 23.61 35.31 -13.95
C ASN A 51 25.14 35.16 -14.00
N CYS A 52 25.64 34.24 -14.81
CA CYS A 52 27.05 34.05 -15.05
C CYS A 52 27.53 35.22 -15.90
N GLY A 53 28.29 36.14 -15.31
CA GLY A 53 28.76 37.40 -15.93
C GLY A 53 29.27 37.21 -17.36
N THR A 54 29.21 38.28 -18.13
CA THR A 54 29.53 38.38 -19.55
C THR A 54 30.89 37.81 -19.93
N GLY A 55 30.94 36.55 -20.40
CA GLY A 55 32.20 36.01 -20.88
C GLY A 55 32.20 34.55 -21.33
N THR A 56 31.38 33.73 -20.78
CA THR A 56 31.23 32.32 -21.17
C THR A 56 29.81 31.84 -20.90
N PRO A 57 29.08 31.31 -21.87
CA PRO A 57 27.77 30.74 -21.64
C PRO A 57 27.97 29.42 -20.91
N ALA A 58 27.88 29.46 -19.61
CA ALA A 58 28.08 28.28 -18.81
C ALA A 58 26.85 27.39 -18.75
N TYR A 59 25.69 27.92 -19.02
CA TYR A 59 24.46 27.20 -19.17
C TYR A 59 23.79 27.70 -20.45
N ASN A 60 24.02 27.01 -21.54
CA ASN A 60 23.23 27.24 -22.73
C ASN A 60 21.89 26.52 -22.56
N TYR A 61 20.98 27.18 -21.85
CA TYR A 61 19.61 26.71 -21.65
C TYR A 61 18.82 26.59 -22.98
N GLU A 62 19.35 27.18 -24.03
CA GLU A 62 18.77 27.12 -25.38
C GLU A 62 19.30 25.94 -26.19
N GLY A 63 19.31 24.75 -25.62
CA GLY A 63 19.68 23.55 -26.40
C GLY A 63 20.22 22.40 -25.59
N SER A 64 20.37 22.55 -24.29
CA SER A 64 21.02 21.51 -23.50
C SER A 64 20.77 21.57 -21.98
N GLY A 65 19.98 22.48 -21.47
CA GLY A 65 19.72 22.57 -20.02
C GLY A 65 18.48 21.77 -19.64
N ASP A 66 18.60 20.48 -19.50
CA ASP A 66 17.55 19.59 -19.05
C ASP A 66 17.65 19.38 -17.53
N ALA A 67 16.52 19.46 -16.85
CA ALA A 67 16.36 19.10 -15.46
C ALA A 67 15.28 18.00 -15.37
N ALA A 68 15.46 16.97 -16.15
CA ALA A 68 14.59 15.83 -16.22
C ALA A 68 14.71 14.96 -14.96
N ASP A 69 13.69 14.20 -14.69
CA ASP A 69 13.63 13.17 -13.64
C ASP A 69 14.22 13.70 -12.32
N PRO A 70 13.69 14.86 -11.81
CA PRO A 70 14.22 15.48 -10.63
C PRO A 70 13.89 14.68 -9.38
N GLN A 71 14.80 14.71 -8.41
CA GLN A 71 14.50 14.36 -7.03
C GLN A 71 15.08 15.39 -6.08
N ILE A 72 14.24 15.88 -5.18
CA ILE A 72 14.65 16.83 -4.15
C ILE A 72 14.72 16.15 -2.79
N VAL A 73 15.84 16.40 -2.10
CA VAL A 73 16.01 16.03 -0.70
C VAL A 73 16.36 17.26 0.13
N SER A 74 15.96 17.27 1.40
CA SER A 74 16.24 18.38 2.32
C SER A 74 17.16 17.93 3.43
N SER A 75 18.25 18.67 3.69
CA SER A 75 19.18 18.39 4.78
C SER A 75 19.76 19.69 5.33
N GLY A 76 19.81 19.82 6.66
CA GLY A 76 20.42 20.98 7.33
C GLY A 76 19.79 22.34 6.94
N GLY A 77 18.52 22.38 6.53
CA GLY A 77 17.85 23.59 6.06
C GLY A 77 18.17 23.96 4.61
N THR A 78 18.85 23.09 3.88
CA THR A 78 19.17 23.23 2.46
C THR A 78 18.43 22.17 1.66
N SER A 79 17.90 22.52 0.49
CA SER A 79 17.30 21.61 -0.46
C SER A 79 18.27 21.32 -1.61
N TYR A 80 18.43 20.06 -1.94
CA TYR A 80 19.29 19.56 -3.00
C TYR A 80 18.40 18.90 -4.04
N ALA A 81 18.50 19.33 -5.30
CA ALA A 81 17.83 18.70 -6.43
C ALA A 81 18.86 17.94 -7.27
N PHE A 82 18.63 16.65 -7.44
CA PHE A 82 19.40 15.81 -8.33
C PHE A 82 18.55 15.57 -9.59
N THR A 83 19.18 15.65 -10.77
CA THR A 83 18.47 15.53 -12.04
C THR A 83 19.29 14.77 -13.05
N THR A 84 18.64 14.22 -14.06
CA THR A 84 19.30 13.71 -15.26
C THR A 84 20.17 14.80 -15.88
N GLY A 85 21.46 14.54 -16.02
CA GLY A 85 22.47 15.54 -16.36
C GLY A 85 23.03 15.41 -17.76
N ASN A 86 22.24 15.53 -18.80
CA ASN A 86 22.68 15.26 -20.16
C ASN A 86 23.26 16.43 -20.94
N ALA A 87 23.02 17.66 -20.53
CA ALA A 87 23.32 18.86 -21.32
C ALA A 87 24.79 19.29 -21.32
N LEU A 88 25.54 18.86 -20.36
CA LEU A 88 26.93 19.27 -20.17
C LEU A 88 27.92 18.09 -20.27
N GLY A 89 27.45 16.92 -20.72
CA GLY A 89 28.23 15.68 -20.64
C GLY A 89 28.47 15.28 -19.18
N ASN A 90 27.58 15.69 -18.29
CA ASN A 90 27.63 15.36 -16.87
C ASN A 90 26.73 14.16 -16.59
N HIS A 91 27.17 13.32 -15.68
CA HIS A 91 26.47 12.13 -15.29
C HIS A 91 25.20 12.53 -14.55
N ILE A 92 25.17 12.87 -13.31
CA ILE A 92 24.00 13.36 -12.57
C ILE A 92 24.25 14.83 -12.20
N ALA A 93 23.30 15.72 -12.47
CA ALA A 93 23.43 17.13 -12.06
C ALA A 93 22.92 17.32 -10.62
N ALA A 94 23.57 18.20 -9.87
CA ALA A 94 23.12 18.59 -8.53
C ALA A 94 22.92 20.11 -8.47
N LEU A 95 21.76 20.53 -7.94
CA LEU A 95 21.35 21.90 -7.76
C LEU A 95 21.07 22.14 -6.26
N VAL A 96 21.28 23.34 -5.77
CA VAL A 96 21.13 23.66 -4.34
C VAL A 96 20.25 24.89 -4.16
N SER A 97 19.36 24.83 -3.18
CA SER A 97 18.49 25.94 -2.81
C SER A 97 18.32 26.04 -1.30
N SER A 98 18.01 27.24 -0.80
CA SER A 98 17.71 27.47 0.61
C SER A 98 16.29 27.04 1.01
N ALA A 99 15.40 26.78 0.05
CA ALA A 99 14.04 26.30 0.29
C ALA A 99 13.48 25.61 -0.96
N PRO A 100 12.53 24.68 -0.83
CA PRO A 100 12.00 23.91 -1.95
C PRO A 100 11.37 24.75 -3.07
N ASN A 101 10.77 25.87 -2.72
CA ASN A 101 10.07 26.77 -3.65
C ASN A 101 10.88 28.03 -4.02
N SER A 102 12.15 28.09 -3.73
CA SER A 102 13.06 29.16 -4.14
C SER A 102 13.94 28.70 -5.30
N GLY A 103 14.53 29.65 -6.02
CA GLY A 103 15.37 29.31 -7.19
C GLY A 103 16.54 28.40 -6.82
N TYR A 104 16.73 27.33 -7.58
CA TYR A 104 17.87 26.42 -7.47
C TYR A 104 19.04 26.94 -8.31
N GLY A 105 20.24 26.84 -7.79
CA GLY A 105 21.50 27.10 -8.50
C GLY A 105 22.43 25.90 -8.43
N PRO A 106 23.49 25.84 -9.26
CA PRO A 106 24.49 24.80 -9.13
C PRO A 106 25.12 24.83 -7.73
N TYR A 107 25.48 23.69 -7.19
CA TYR A 107 26.01 23.57 -5.83
C TYR A 107 27.40 24.20 -5.65
N THR A 108 28.14 24.36 -6.72
CA THR A 108 29.38 25.15 -6.70
C THR A 108 29.09 26.54 -7.24
N ASN A 109 29.66 27.60 -6.64
CA ASN A 109 29.61 28.97 -7.18
C ASN A 109 30.27 29.11 -8.59
N GLN A 110 30.48 28.02 -9.26
CA GLN A 110 31.03 27.96 -10.62
C GLN A 110 29.90 27.63 -11.58
N CYS A 111 29.73 28.45 -12.56
CA CYS A 111 28.79 28.25 -13.65
C CYS A 111 29.15 27.05 -14.57
N TYR A 112 29.85 26.06 -14.09
CA TYR A 112 30.22 24.86 -14.83
C TYR A 112 29.79 23.62 -14.07
N GLY A 113 29.01 22.84 -14.73
CA GLY A 113 28.64 21.46 -14.51
C GLY A 113 29.07 20.81 -13.22
N SER A 114 28.26 20.96 -12.19
CA SER A 114 28.47 20.20 -10.99
C SER A 114 27.80 18.84 -11.18
N THR A 115 28.64 17.84 -11.43
CA THR A 115 28.18 16.45 -11.45
C THR A 115 28.22 15.90 -10.02
N ALA A 116 27.12 15.29 -9.61
CA ALA A 116 27.06 14.54 -8.36
C ALA A 116 27.80 13.19 -8.46
N LEU A 117 28.02 12.69 -9.67
CA LEU A 117 28.69 11.42 -9.95
C LEU A 117 29.90 11.67 -10.88
N PRO A 118 31.06 12.10 -10.36
CA PRO A 118 32.20 12.51 -11.19
C PRO A 118 32.93 11.35 -11.86
N ASN A 119 32.85 10.14 -11.32
CA ASN A 119 33.58 8.97 -11.79
C ASN A 119 32.66 7.76 -11.81
N PRO A 120 31.79 7.61 -12.84
CA PRO A 120 30.94 6.44 -12.98
C PRO A 120 31.77 5.17 -13.21
N SER A 121 31.21 4.02 -12.90
CA SER A 121 31.86 2.72 -13.02
C SER A 121 32.18 2.35 -14.46
N SER A 122 33.19 1.50 -14.62
CA SER A 122 33.68 1.09 -15.96
C SER A 122 32.70 0.21 -16.76
N TRP A 123 31.67 -0.33 -16.10
CA TRP A 123 30.61 -1.08 -16.77
C TRP A 123 29.59 -0.17 -17.46
N GLU A 124 29.51 1.08 -17.05
CA GLU A 124 28.56 2.06 -17.54
C GLU A 124 29.02 2.68 -18.86
N GLN A 125 28.08 2.96 -19.72
CA GLN A 125 28.33 3.77 -20.90
C GLN A 125 28.43 5.25 -20.51
N ALA A 126 29.40 5.95 -21.00
CA ALA A 126 29.60 7.36 -20.68
C ALA A 126 28.37 8.21 -21.09
N ASN A 127 27.96 9.12 -20.22
CA ASN A 127 26.85 10.05 -20.41
C ASN A 127 25.47 9.40 -20.57
N THR A 128 25.25 8.27 -19.92
CA THR A 128 23.94 7.58 -19.89
C THR A 128 23.37 7.48 -18.49
N GLN A 129 23.97 8.12 -17.49
CA GLN A 129 23.51 8.13 -16.10
C GLN A 129 22.30 9.05 -15.98
N THR A 130 21.16 8.46 -15.57
CA THR A 130 19.85 9.15 -15.53
C THR A 130 19.06 8.81 -14.25
N SER A 131 17.95 9.50 -14.04
CA SER A 131 16.90 9.20 -13.06
C SER A 131 17.43 8.96 -11.64
N PRO A 132 18.12 9.95 -11.02
CA PRO A 132 18.71 9.76 -9.69
C PRO A 132 17.67 9.67 -8.58
N GLY A 133 17.74 8.65 -7.76
CA GLY A 133 17.02 8.52 -6.50
C GLY A 133 17.96 8.63 -5.30
N VAL A 134 17.80 9.62 -4.42
CA VAL A 134 18.73 9.93 -3.33
C VAL A 134 18.03 9.92 -1.98
N PHE A 135 18.65 9.34 -0.96
CA PHE A 135 18.16 9.40 0.41
C PHE A 135 19.29 9.37 1.45
N ASP A 136 19.02 9.89 2.64
CA ASP A 136 19.87 9.72 3.82
C ASP A 136 19.43 8.43 4.54
N TYR A 137 20.36 7.50 4.71
CA TYR A 137 20.08 6.24 5.38
C TYR A 137 21.20 5.83 6.32
N ASP A 138 20.86 5.69 7.59
CA ASP A 138 21.79 5.33 8.67
C ASP A 138 23.03 6.25 8.75
N GLY A 139 22.82 7.54 8.47
CA GLY A 139 23.84 8.58 8.59
C GLY A 139 24.81 8.67 7.42
N HIS A 140 24.50 8.08 6.29
CA HIS A 140 25.20 8.27 5.03
C HIS A 140 24.21 8.43 3.86
N TRP A 141 24.66 9.08 2.80
CA TRP A 141 23.85 9.34 1.62
C TRP A 141 24.01 8.22 0.60
N VAL A 142 22.91 7.74 0.07
CA VAL A 142 22.86 6.73 -0.97
C VAL A 142 22.12 7.31 -2.17
N MET A 143 22.67 7.12 -3.35
CA MET A 143 22.07 7.46 -4.64
C MET A 143 21.90 6.18 -5.46
N PHE A 144 20.67 5.91 -5.88
CA PHE A 144 20.40 4.98 -6.96
C PHE A 144 20.22 5.78 -8.24
N TYR A 145 20.58 5.20 -9.38
CA TYR A 145 20.41 5.78 -10.70
C TYR A 145 20.39 4.66 -11.74
N ASP A 146 20.02 4.96 -12.95
CA ASP A 146 20.15 4.02 -14.06
C ASP A 146 21.23 4.47 -15.04
N ALA A 147 21.82 3.49 -15.72
CA ALA A 147 22.84 3.69 -16.74
C ALA A 147 22.82 2.58 -17.78
N ALA A 148 23.06 2.94 -19.04
CA ALA A 148 23.25 1.96 -20.10
C ALA A 148 24.53 1.16 -19.87
N GLN A 149 24.46 -0.16 -20.11
CA GLN A 149 25.63 -1.02 -19.99
C GLN A 149 26.61 -0.77 -21.15
N SER A 150 27.90 -0.67 -20.84
CA SER A 150 28.96 -0.47 -21.82
C SER A 150 28.95 -1.57 -22.88
N GLY A 151 28.95 -1.17 -24.14
CA GLY A 151 28.88 -2.11 -25.29
C GLY A 151 27.46 -2.41 -25.79
N HIS A 152 26.41 -1.89 -25.12
CA HIS A 152 25.05 -1.85 -25.61
C HIS A 152 24.71 -0.43 -26.10
N ALA A 153 23.86 -0.30 -27.11
CA ALA A 153 23.42 1.03 -27.56
C ALA A 153 22.37 1.58 -26.55
N SER A 154 22.48 2.84 -26.16
CA SER A 154 21.64 3.51 -25.19
C SER A 154 20.12 3.48 -25.47
N ASP A 155 19.73 3.25 -26.71
CA ASP A 155 18.32 3.25 -27.12
C ASP A 155 17.71 1.84 -27.23
N THR A 156 18.36 0.81 -26.69
CA THR A 156 17.94 -0.59 -26.83
C THR A 156 17.26 -1.17 -25.60
N GLY A 157 17.02 -0.37 -24.55
CA GLY A 157 16.31 -0.83 -23.35
C GLY A 157 17.15 -1.72 -22.41
N PHE A 158 18.46 -1.60 -22.45
CA PHE A 158 19.40 -2.33 -21.57
C PHE A 158 20.01 -1.43 -20.50
N ASP A 159 19.18 -0.55 -19.92
CA ASP A 159 19.60 0.23 -18.78
C ASP A 159 19.53 -0.63 -17.51
N CYS A 160 20.49 -0.45 -16.64
CA CYS A 160 20.65 -1.20 -15.41
C CYS A 160 20.71 -0.23 -14.23
N LEU A 161 20.22 -0.64 -13.07
CA LEU A 161 20.33 0.14 -11.86
C LEU A 161 21.77 0.09 -11.32
N ALA A 162 22.22 1.24 -10.84
CA ALA A 162 23.49 1.45 -10.18
C ALA A 162 23.28 2.07 -8.79
N VAL A 163 24.31 2.02 -7.95
CA VAL A 163 24.27 2.58 -6.60
C VAL A 163 25.60 3.24 -6.26
N ALA A 164 25.52 4.45 -5.73
CA ALA A 164 26.67 5.23 -5.26
C ALA A 164 26.40 5.77 -3.85
N THR A 165 27.46 6.12 -3.11
CA THR A 165 27.35 6.61 -1.74
C THR A 165 28.19 7.87 -1.51
N ALA A 166 27.77 8.67 -0.54
CA ALA A 166 28.55 9.78 0.01
C ALA A 166 28.43 9.78 1.54
N ALA A 167 29.53 10.06 2.23
CA ALA A 167 29.51 10.13 3.70
C ALA A 167 28.70 11.33 4.20
N SER A 168 28.64 12.41 3.43
CA SER A 168 27.85 13.61 3.71
C SER A 168 27.66 14.40 2.43
N ILE A 169 26.60 15.22 2.39
CA ILE A 169 26.42 16.25 1.38
C ILE A 169 26.37 17.63 2.02
N SER A 170 26.83 18.64 1.29
CA SER A 170 26.82 20.04 1.73
C SER A 170 26.58 20.96 0.53
N PRO A 171 26.26 22.25 0.73
CA PRO A 171 26.12 23.19 -0.38
C PRO A 171 27.36 23.38 -1.24
N THR A 172 28.50 22.88 -0.80
CA THR A 172 29.79 22.97 -1.52
C THR A 172 30.37 21.61 -1.92
N ASP A 173 29.71 20.50 -1.51
CA ASP A 173 30.13 19.14 -1.85
C ASP A 173 28.94 18.19 -1.85
N VAL A 174 28.57 17.69 -3.02
CA VAL A 174 27.47 16.72 -3.24
C VAL A 174 27.94 15.51 -4.08
N GLN A 175 29.23 15.16 -3.97
CA GLN A 175 29.81 14.10 -4.79
C GLN A 175 29.59 12.72 -4.18
N PHE A 176 29.12 11.80 -5.03
CA PHE A 176 28.95 10.38 -4.75
C PHE A 176 30.02 9.55 -5.44
N SER A 177 30.28 8.38 -4.90
CA SER A 177 31.19 7.38 -5.47
C SER A 177 30.47 6.06 -5.60
N ASP A 178 30.61 5.38 -6.72
CA ASP A 178 30.05 4.06 -6.94
C ASP A 178 30.52 3.05 -5.91
N VAL A 179 29.63 2.15 -5.51
CA VAL A 179 29.95 1.11 -4.54
C VAL A 179 30.42 -0.19 -5.18
N SER A 180 30.23 -0.39 -6.50
CA SER A 180 30.67 -1.58 -7.20
C SER A 180 30.97 -1.31 -8.68
N ASN A 181 31.82 -2.19 -9.29
CA ASN A 181 32.10 -2.18 -10.73
C ASN A 181 31.13 -3.07 -11.54
N ALA A 182 29.93 -3.29 -11.04
CA ALA A 182 28.89 -4.09 -11.68
C ALA A 182 27.52 -3.46 -11.42
N PRO A 183 26.54 -3.66 -12.31
CA PRO A 183 25.17 -3.21 -12.08
C PRO A 183 24.62 -3.74 -10.75
N PHE A 184 23.80 -2.92 -10.09
CA PHE A 184 23.05 -3.31 -8.91
C PHE A 184 21.91 -4.29 -9.26
N ASP A 185 21.12 -3.95 -10.29
CA ASP A 185 20.08 -4.79 -10.88
C ASP A 185 20.02 -4.56 -12.39
N CYS A 186 19.78 -5.63 -13.15
CA CYS A 186 19.76 -5.57 -14.60
C CYS A 186 18.76 -6.61 -15.14
N GLN A 187 17.54 -6.20 -15.39
CA GLN A 187 16.51 -7.06 -15.95
C GLN A 187 16.70 -7.27 -17.46
N ALA A 188 16.12 -8.32 -18.01
CA ALA A 188 16.25 -8.66 -19.42
C ALA A 188 15.72 -7.58 -20.38
N THR A 189 14.82 -6.72 -19.92
CA THR A 189 14.26 -5.57 -20.65
C THR A 189 14.80 -4.23 -20.15
N GLY A 190 15.70 -4.24 -19.15
CA GLY A 190 16.23 -3.06 -18.48
C GLY A 190 15.45 -2.69 -17.23
N SER A 191 16.12 -1.98 -16.31
CA SER A 191 15.55 -1.39 -15.08
C SER A 191 15.93 0.07 -15.04
N ILE A 192 14.96 0.97 -14.84
CA ILE A 192 15.17 2.44 -14.85
C ILE A 192 14.37 3.10 -13.72
N ASP A 193 14.60 4.39 -13.51
CA ASP A 193 13.85 5.27 -12.60
C ASP A 193 13.83 4.76 -11.14
N PRO A 194 14.98 4.48 -10.52
CA PRO A 194 15.02 3.97 -9.16
C PRO A 194 14.80 5.07 -8.13
N GLN A 195 13.83 4.88 -7.23
CA GLN A 195 13.56 5.80 -6.13
C GLN A 195 13.58 5.06 -4.79
N PRO A 196 14.55 5.35 -3.90
CA PRO A 196 14.59 4.80 -2.56
C PRO A 196 13.67 5.57 -1.62
N TYR A 197 13.13 4.87 -0.61
CA TYR A 197 12.42 5.52 0.48
C TYR A 197 12.54 4.71 1.78
N VAL A 198 12.29 5.36 2.91
CA VAL A 198 12.30 4.75 4.23
C VAL A 198 10.89 4.75 4.79
N ASP A 199 10.41 3.60 5.24
CA ASP A 199 9.19 3.53 6.05
C ASP A 199 9.48 4.11 7.43
N PRO A 200 8.93 5.27 7.79
CA PRO A 200 9.24 5.94 9.05
C PRO A 200 8.74 5.17 10.28
N SER A 201 7.83 4.21 10.11
CA SER A 201 7.30 3.41 11.22
C SER A 201 8.22 2.26 11.61
N THR A 202 8.99 1.71 10.66
CA THR A 202 9.86 0.56 10.86
C THR A 202 11.34 0.89 10.71
N GLY A 203 11.69 2.02 10.10
CA GLY A 203 13.05 2.36 9.70
C GLY A 203 13.59 1.51 8.54
N THR A 204 12.75 0.69 7.92
CA THR A 204 13.13 -0.20 6.83
C THR A 204 13.18 0.57 5.51
N ALA A 205 14.27 0.41 4.77
CA ALA A 205 14.43 1.02 3.45
C ALA A 205 13.91 0.10 2.34
N TYR A 206 13.38 0.72 1.30
CA TYR A 206 12.86 0.08 0.09
C TYR A 206 13.32 0.84 -1.14
N LEU A 207 13.35 0.15 -2.29
CA LEU A 207 13.53 0.73 -3.61
C LEU A 207 12.28 0.48 -4.42
N VAL A 208 11.80 1.50 -5.13
CA VAL A 208 10.81 1.38 -6.20
C VAL A 208 11.48 1.73 -7.52
N TRP A 209 11.11 1.07 -8.63
CA TRP A 209 11.69 1.31 -9.94
C TRP A 209 10.76 0.87 -11.05
N LYS A 210 11.00 1.35 -12.27
CA LYS A 210 10.33 0.87 -13.48
C LYS A 210 11.12 -0.27 -14.13
N GLN A 211 10.44 -1.34 -14.49
CA GLN A 211 10.97 -2.28 -15.46
C GLN A 211 10.74 -1.72 -16.86
N ASN A 212 11.80 -1.56 -17.64
CA ASN A 212 11.69 -1.07 -19.00
C ASN A 212 10.91 -2.07 -19.85
N ASP A 213 9.95 -1.58 -20.62
CA ASP A 213 8.98 -2.38 -21.36
C ASP A 213 9.49 -2.82 -22.77
N GLY A 214 10.71 -2.41 -23.14
CA GLY A 214 11.29 -2.77 -24.46
C GLY A 214 10.57 -2.14 -25.64
N GLY A 215 9.69 -1.15 -25.42
CA GLY A 215 9.00 -0.38 -26.45
C GLY A 215 7.52 -0.06 -26.15
N SER A 216 6.98 0.92 -26.84
CA SER A 216 5.68 1.59 -26.59
C SER A 216 4.41 0.74 -26.68
N SER A 217 4.49 -0.58 -26.83
CA SER A 217 3.32 -1.47 -26.95
C SER A 217 3.31 -2.61 -25.94
N ALA A 218 4.30 -2.72 -25.08
CA ALA A 218 4.33 -3.70 -23.99
C ALA A 218 3.82 -3.09 -22.68
N PRO A 219 3.31 -3.87 -21.72
CA PRO A 219 2.93 -3.36 -20.42
C PRO A 219 4.14 -2.79 -19.67
N ALA A 220 4.02 -1.59 -19.12
CA ALA A 220 4.98 -1.00 -18.20
C ALA A 220 4.67 -1.44 -16.77
N TYR A 221 5.70 -1.69 -15.97
CA TYR A 221 5.57 -2.18 -14.61
C TYR A 221 6.39 -1.33 -13.64
N ILE A 222 5.80 -0.99 -12.51
CA ILE A 222 6.49 -0.44 -11.35
C ILE A 222 6.64 -1.55 -10.31
N TRP A 223 7.87 -1.75 -9.86
CA TRP A 223 8.25 -2.74 -8.88
C TRP A 223 8.70 -2.09 -7.58
N GLY A 224 8.64 -2.83 -6.49
CA GLY A 224 9.21 -2.44 -5.21
C GLY A 224 9.88 -3.63 -4.54
N GLN A 225 10.97 -3.39 -3.79
CA GLN A 225 11.67 -4.41 -3.01
C GLN A 225 12.36 -3.80 -1.80
N GLN A 226 12.44 -4.57 -0.72
CA GLN A 226 13.14 -4.18 0.49
C GLN A 226 14.66 -4.13 0.26
N LEU A 227 15.29 -3.06 0.74
CA LEU A 227 16.74 -2.91 0.77
C LEU A 227 17.36 -3.58 2.02
N ASN A 228 18.65 -3.89 1.93
CA ASN A 228 19.45 -4.37 3.05
C ASN A 228 19.69 -3.26 4.10
N THR A 229 20.27 -3.62 5.23
CA THR A 229 20.53 -2.69 6.33
C THR A 229 21.55 -1.58 6.01
N ALA A 230 22.32 -1.72 4.94
CA ALA A 230 23.21 -0.65 4.46
C ALA A 230 22.52 0.28 3.44
N GLY A 231 21.30 -0.05 2.98
CA GLY A 231 20.59 0.73 1.97
C GLY A 231 21.18 0.64 0.56
N THR A 232 22.17 -0.22 0.31
CA THR A 232 22.96 -0.27 -0.93
C THR A 232 22.78 -1.55 -1.74
N GLY A 233 21.84 -2.40 -1.35
CA GLY A 233 21.55 -3.67 -1.99
C GLY A 233 20.17 -4.19 -1.60
N PHE A 234 19.63 -5.17 -2.31
CA PHE A 234 18.40 -5.82 -1.88
C PHE A 234 18.64 -6.66 -0.61
N ALA A 235 17.64 -6.71 0.26
CA ALA A 235 17.70 -7.51 1.47
C ALA A 235 17.79 -9.00 1.12
N PRO A 236 18.69 -9.79 1.77
CA PRO A 236 18.78 -11.23 1.53
C PRO A 236 17.43 -11.93 1.75
N GLY A 237 16.96 -12.64 0.72
CA GLY A 237 15.68 -13.35 0.76
C GLY A 237 14.45 -12.50 0.46
N SER A 238 14.59 -11.20 0.24
CA SER A 238 13.50 -10.37 -0.31
C SER A 238 13.28 -10.67 -1.79
N SER A 239 12.08 -10.36 -2.28
CA SER A 239 11.72 -10.50 -3.69
C SER A 239 11.00 -9.25 -4.16
N ALA A 240 11.16 -8.91 -5.44
CA ALA A 240 10.44 -7.81 -6.06
C ALA A 240 8.93 -8.08 -6.05
N THR A 241 8.16 -7.04 -5.74
CA THR A 241 6.70 -7.04 -5.77
C THR A 241 6.22 -6.01 -6.79
N MET A 242 5.34 -6.41 -7.69
CA MET A 242 4.73 -5.49 -8.64
C MET A 242 3.73 -4.60 -7.91
N LEU A 243 3.94 -3.28 -7.98
CA LEU A 243 3.10 -2.27 -7.34
C LEU A 243 2.04 -1.72 -8.28
N LEU A 244 2.42 -1.51 -9.54
CA LEU A 244 1.58 -0.89 -10.56
C LEU A 244 1.91 -1.44 -11.94
N THR A 245 0.92 -1.46 -12.82
CA THR A 245 1.06 -1.62 -14.27
C THR A 245 0.13 -0.65 -14.97
N ASN A 246 0.49 -0.17 -16.14
CA ASN A 246 -0.36 0.72 -16.92
C ASN A 246 -1.69 0.05 -17.28
N ASN A 247 -2.77 0.82 -17.24
CA ASN A 247 -4.13 0.33 -17.47
C ASN A 247 -4.93 1.32 -18.33
N THR A 248 -4.71 1.30 -19.64
CA THR A 248 -5.38 2.20 -20.58
C THR A 248 -6.89 1.99 -20.70
N VAL A 249 -7.43 0.88 -20.18
CA VAL A 249 -8.89 0.62 -20.17
C VAL A 249 -9.57 1.43 -19.07
N SER A 250 -9.01 1.42 -17.86
CA SER A 250 -9.56 2.17 -16.72
C SER A 250 -9.02 3.61 -16.68
N TYR A 251 -7.80 3.81 -17.12
CA TYR A 251 -7.07 5.10 -17.09
C TYR A 251 -6.44 5.38 -18.46
N PRO A 252 -7.19 5.99 -19.41
CA PRO A 252 -6.72 6.19 -20.79
C PRO A 252 -5.44 7.03 -20.95
N TRP A 253 -5.04 7.75 -19.92
CA TRP A 253 -3.81 8.56 -19.85
C TRP A 253 -2.56 7.72 -19.53
N GLU A 254 -2.71 6.47 -19.05
CA GLU A 254 -1.61 5.58 -18.69
C GLU A 254 -1.15 4.72 -19.88
N THR A 255 -0.67 5.35 -20.94
CA THR A 255 -0.11 4.60 -22.08
C THR A 255 1.21 3.92 -21.71
N THR A 256 1.96 4.47 -20.76
CA THR A 256 3.05 3.84 -19.98
C THR A 256 2.96 4.37 -18.55
N VAL A 257 3.70 3.78 -17.60
CA VAL A 257 3.92 4.27 -16.24
C VAL A 257 5.40 4.22 -15.93
N GLU A 258 5.94 5.28 -15.30
CA GLU A 258 7.38 5.43 -15.05
C GLU A 258 7.64 6.39 -13.87
N ASP A 259 8.91 6.64 -13.53
CA ASP A 259 9.36 7.56 -12.49
C ASP A 259 8.59 7.39 -11.17
N PRO A 260 8.59 6.18 -10.56
CA PRO A 260 7.83 5.95 -9.32
C PRO A 260 8.48 6.66 -8.13
N SER A 261 7.68 7.29 -7.28
CA SER A 261 8.13 7.84 -6.01
C SER A 261 7.19 7.45 -4.88
N MET A 262 7.72 6.78 -3.85
CA MET A 262 6.95 6.35 -2.69
C MET A 262 7.17 7.28 -1.51
N ALA A 263 6.07 7.65 -0.84
CA ALA A 263 6.10 8.43 0.38
C ALA A 263 5.20 7.82 1.44
N ALA A 264 5.60 7.93 2.72
CA ALA A 264 4.77 7.60 3.87
C ALA A 264 4.33 8.90 4.56
N ALA A 265 3.04 9.17 4.58
CA ALA A 265 2.47 10.37 5.17
C ALA A 265 1.13 10.08 5.84
N GLY A 266 0.87 10.71 6.99
CA GLY A 266 -0.42 10.61 7.67
C GLY A 266 -0.88 9.18 7.98
N GLY A 267 0.04 8.23 8.14
CA GLY A 267 -0.25 6.81 8.39
C GLY A 267 -0.54 5.97 7.13
N GLY A 268 -0.43 6.56 5.93
CA GLY A 268 -0.59 5.85 4.65
C GLY A 268 0.67 5.88 3.79
N PHE A 269 0.66 5.08 2.73
CA PHE A 269 1.68 5.07 1.69
C PHE A 269 1.10 5.62 0.39
N TYR A 270 1.87 6.48 -0.27
CA TYR A 270 1.49 7.12 -1.53
C TYR A 270 2.55 6.81 -2.57
N LEU A 271 2.13 6.27 -3.70
CA LEU A 271 2.98 6.05 -4.87
C LEU A 271 2.60 7.10 -5.93
N ALA A 272 3.45 8.09 -6.12
CA ALA A 272 3.39 8.97 -7.29
C ALA A 272 4.10 8.29 -8.47
N PHE A 273 3.70 8.61 -9.68
CA PHE A 273 4.27 8.06 -10.91
C PHE A 273 3.93 8.94 -12.10
N ALA A 274 4.82 9.02 -13.06
CA ALA A 274 4.55 9.65 -14.32
C ALA A 274 3.84 8.69 -15.28
N ALA A 275 3.04 9.23 -16.19
CA ALA A 275 2.32 8.43 -17.18
C ALA A 275 2.20 9.13 -18.53
N GLY A 276 2.20 8.33 -19.60
CA GLY A 276 2.18 8.82 -20.95
C GLY A 276 3.58 8.89 -21.57
N VAL A 277 3.73 9.56 -22.69
CA VAL A 277 5.01 9.70 -23.39
C VAL A 277 5.65 11.04 -23.02
N TYR A 278 6.85 11.03 -22.43
CA TYR A 278 7.53 12.23 -21.91
C TYR A 278 7.76 13.34 -22.95
N THR A 279 7.84 13.00 -24.25
CA THR A 279 7.92 13.96 -25.35
C THR A 279 6.56 14.49 -25.84
N SER A 280 5.51 14.29 -25.05
CA SER A 280 4.13 14.66 -25.39
C SER A 280 3.57 15.64 -24.38
N ALA A 281 2.71 16.57 -24.82
CA ALA A 281 1.90 17.41 -23.93
C ALA A 281 0.87 16.61 -23.12
N GLY A 282 0.65 15.33 -23.43
CA GLY A 282 -0.18 14.41 -22.66
C GLY A 282 0.55 13.68 -21.53
N TYR A 283 1.86 13.87 -21.39
CA TYR A 283 2.60 13.38 -20.22
C TYR A 283 2.06 14.02 -18.95
N SER A 284 1.96 13.27 -17.88
CA SER A 284 1.23 13.71 -16.69
C SER A 284 1.72 12.97 -15.45
N GLU A 285 1.45 13.54 -14.28
CA GLU A 285 1.71 12.91 -13.00
C GLU A 285 0.45 12.27 -12.45
N GLY A 286 0.59 11.06 -11.93
CA GLY A 286 -0.44 10.30 -11.25
C GLY A 286 -0.07 9.98 -9.82
N ILE A 287 -1.05 9.57 -9.02
CA ILE A 287 -0.84 9.10 -7.66
C ILE A 287 -1.82 7.98 -7.32
N THR A 288 -1.37 7.06 -6.48
CA THR A 288 -2.23 6.05 -5.86
C THR A 288 -1.87 5.88 -4.40
N THR A 289 -2.80 5.38 -3.59
CA THR A 289 -2.54 4.98 -2.20
C THR A 289 -2.21 3.50 -2.14
N CYS A 290 -1.27 3.12 -1.29
CA CYS A 290 -0.88 1.74 -1.08
C CYS A 290 -1.12 1.33 0.38
N SER A 291 -1.49 0.09 0.62
CA SER A 291 -1.75 -0.44 1.96
C SER A 291 -0.48 -0.67 2.78
N GLY A 292 0.68 -0.64 2.14
CA GLY A 292 1.98 -0.82 2.76
C GLY A 292 3.09 -0.43 1.79
N PRO A 293 4.36 -0.52 2.25
CA PRO A 293 5.54 -0.13 1.45
C PRO A 293 5.71 -0.95 0.16
N LEU A 294 5.15 -2.14 0.10
CA LEU A 294 5.16 -3.01 -1.07
C LEU A 294 3.74 -3.32 -1.56
N GLY A 295 2.80 -2.36 -1.43
CA GLY A 295 1.43 -2.51 -1.88
C GLY A 295 0.56 -3.41 -0.99
N PRO A 296 -0.56 -3.91 -1.51
CA PRO A 296 -1.14 -3.53 -2.80
C PRO A 296 -1.49 -2.05 -2.89
N CYS A 297 -1.45 -1.51 -4.12
CA CYS A 297 -1.82 -0.14 -4.38
C CYS A 297 -3.24 -0.07 -4.97
N GLY A 298 -3.95 1.01 -4.66
CA GLY A 298 -5.37 1.20 -4.96
C GLY A 298 -5.63 1.85 -6.34
N PRO A 299 -6.82 2.44 -6.51
CA PRO A 299 -7.16 3.20 -7.71
C PRO A 299 -6.20 4.38 -7.92
N GLN A 300 -5.93 4.67 -9.19
CA GLN A 300 -5.02 5.72 -9.60
C GLN A 300 -5.77 7.02 -9.89
N SER A 301 -5.15 8.16 -9.61
CA SER A 301 -5.67 9.48 -9.89
C SER A 301 -4.62 10.31 -10.62
N GLN A 302 -5.01 10.94 -11.73
CA GLN A 302 -4.17 11.92 -12.40
C GLN A 302 -4.18 13.23 -11.61
N ILE A 303 -3.04 13.72 -11.17
CA ILE A 303 -2.94 14.87 -10.26
C ILE A 303 -2.35 16.12 -10.94
N LEU A 304 -1.59 15.95 -12.02
CA LEU A 304 -0.96 17.05 -12.73
C LEU A 304 -0.98 16.78 -14.23
N THR A 305 -1.42 17.77 -15.00
CA THR A 305 -1.52 17.73 -16.46
C THR A 305 -1.00 19.04 -17.04
N THR A 306 -0.84 19.09 -18.35
CA THR A 306 -0.50 20.32 -19.08
C THR A 306 -1.39 21.49 -18.64
N TYR A 307 -0.76 22.63 -18.30
CA TYR A 307 -1.45 23.87 -17.95
C TYR A 307 -0.69 25.10 -18.47
N GLY A 308 -1.39 26.01 -19.13
CA GLY A 308 -0.80 27.23 -19.72
C GLY A 308 0.34 26.90 -20.70
N SER A 309 1.54 27.41 -20.41
CA SER A 309 2.76 27.16 -21.19
C SER A 309 3.63 26.02 -20.62
N VAL A 310 3.17 25.33 -19.60
CA VAL A 310 3.84 24.17 -18.99
C VAL A 310 3.24 22.91 -19.58
N LEU A 311 4.00 22.22 -20.40
CA LEU A 311 3.52 21.11 -21.22
C LEU A 311 4.09 19.79 -20.72
N GLY A 312 3.24 18.76 -20.62
CA GLY A 312 3.63 17.42 -20.24
C GLY A 312 4.40 17.35 -18.92
N PRO A 313 3.78 17.81 -17.79
CA PRO A 313 4.43 17.71 -16.47
C PRO A 313 4.42 16.25 -16.00
N GLY A 314 5.57 15.76 -15.52
CA GLY A 314 5.71 14.41 -14.96
C GLY A 314 7.17 14.09 -14.67
N GLY A 315 7.46 12.85 -14.30
CA GLY A 315 8.79 12.41 -13.90
C GLY A 315 9.21 13.07 -12.59
N GLY A 316 8.32 13.04 -11.59
CA GLY A 316 8.48 13.75 -10.34
C GLY A 316 8.54 12.85 -9.11
N ALA A 317 9.04 13.43 -8.01
CA ALA A 317 9.16 12.74 -6.74
C ALA A 317 8.46 13.48 -5.60
N LEU A 318 7.91 12.69 -4.66
CA LEU A 318 7.36 13.19 -3.41
C LEU A 318 8.47 13.39 -2.39
N PHE A 319 8.53 14.56 -1.78
CA PHE A 319 9.47 14.83 -0.70
C PHE A 319 8.87 15.73 0.38
N ALA A 320 9.41 15.63 1.61
CA ALA A 320 9.05 16.50 2.71
C ALA A 320 10.15 17.54 2.94
N ASP A 321 9.75 18.80 3.20
CA ASP A 321 10.69 19.82 3.66
C ASP A 321 11.05 19.64 5.15
N ALA A 322 11.99 20.42 5.64
CA ALA A 322 12.42 20.37 7.04
C ALA A 322 11.30 20.70 8.05
N SER A 323 10.19 21.26 7.61
CA SER A 323 9.00 21.56 8.42
C SER A 323 7.93 20.46 8.34
N GLY A 324 8.19 19.41 7.54
CA GLY A 324 7.25 18.31 7.32
C GLY A 324 6.15 18.60 6.30
N ASN A 325 6.24 19.70 5.56
CA ASN A 325 5.32 19.95 4.46
C ASN A 325 5.69 19.09 3.27
N TRP A 326 4.66 18.52 2.60
CA TRP A 326 4.85 17.69 1.42
C TRP A 326 4.88 18.52 0.15
N TRP A 327 5.77 18.13 -0.74
CA TRP A 327 6.00 18.72 -2.05
C TRP A 327 6.09 17.63 -3.11
N LEU A 328 5.72 17.98 -4.33
CA LEU A 328 5.98 17.23 -5.55
C LEU A 328 6.94 18.06 -6.39
N ASP A 329 8.11 17.56 -6.67
CA ASP A 329 8.94 18.06 -7.78
C ASP A 329 8.51 17.37 -9.08
N TYR A 330 8.76 17.96 -10.21
CA TYR A 330 8.47 17.39 -11.52
C TYR A 330 9.19 18.15 -12.63
N ALA A 331 9.39 17.48 -13.76
CA ALA A 331 9.86 18.11 -14.97
C ALA A 331 8.70 18.45 -15.91
N ALA A 332 8.84 19.53 -16.66
CA ALA A 332 7.87 19.87 -17.71
C ALA A 332 8.53 20.68 -18.83
N TRP A 333 8.01 20.53 -20.05
CA TRP A 333 8.48 21.29 -21.20
C TRP A 333 8.04 22.73 -21.11
N GLN A 334 8.98 23.64 -21.29
CA GLN A 334 8.74 25.09 -21.32
C GLN A 334 9.67 25.80 -22.30
N GLY A 335 9.18 26.85 -22.93
CA GLY A 335 9.91 27.62 -23.93
C GLY A 335 9.66 27.12 -25.36
N GLY A 336 10.45 27.61 -26.32
CA GLY A 336 10.28 27.28 -27.73
C GLY A 336 9.00 27.84 -28.38
N SER A 337 8.62 27.25 -29.51
CA SER A 337 7.37 27.58 -30.20
C SER A 337 6.14 27.02 -29.47
N ALA A 338 4.96 27.58 -29.71
CA ALA A 338 3.73 27.11 -29.03
C ALA A 338 3.49 25.61 -29.27
N GLY A 339 3.27 24.86 -28.18
CA GLY A 339 3.07 23.41 -28.22
C GLY A 339 4.35 22.59 -28.37
N CYS A 340 5.52 23.19 -28.23
CA CYS A 340 6.81 22.52 -28.34
C CYS A 340 7.09 21.64 -27.13
N THR A 341 7.32 20.34 -27.38
CA THR A 341 7.67 19.33 -26.37
C THR A 341 8.94 18.56 -26.73
N ASN A 342 9.90 19.24 -27.35
CA ASN A 342 11.21 18.68 -27.64
C ASN A 342 12.26 19.78 -27.84
N TYR A 343 13.54 19.42 -27.82
CA TYR A 343 14.67 20.33 -27.93
C TYR A 343 14.81 20.96 -29.32
N THR A 344 14.32 20.33 -30.38
CA THR A 344 14.51 20.79 -31.75
C THR A 344 13.69 22.04 -32.08
N CYS A 345 12.61 22.30 -31.31
CA CYS A 345 11.78 23.49 -31.40
C CYS A 345 12.07 24.50 -30.29
N GLY A 346 13.15 24.33 -29.53
CA GLY A 346 13.64 25.29 -28.54
C GLY A 346 12.99 25.19 -27.15
N ALA A 347 12.27 24.11 -26.83
CA ALA A 347 11.81 23.84 -25.46
C ALA A 347 12.86 23.06 -24.68
N ALA A 348 12.81 23.16 -23.36
CA ALA A 348 13.61 22.38 -22.44
C ALA A 348 12.73 21.84 -21.29
N ARG A 349 13.06 20.69 -20.74
CA ARG A 349 12.45 20.19 -19.52
C ARG A 349 12.98 21.00 -18.34
N ARG A 350 12.10 21.61 -17.61
CA ARG A 350 12.42 22.49 -16.47
C ARG A 350 11.97 21.84 -15.18
N LEU A 351 12.75 22.04 -14.11
CA LEU A 351 12.36 21.66 -12.75
C LEU A 351 11.27 22.59 -12.23
N PHE A 352 10.18 22.00 -11.78
CA PHE A 352 9.09 22.65 -11.04
C PHE A 352 8.93 22.00 -9.68
N VAL A 353 8.38 22.75 -8.73
CA VAL A 353 8.04 22.27 -7.40
C VAL A 353 6.66 22.79 -7.02
N ALA A 354 5.79 21.93 -6.60
CA ALA A 354 4.43 22.28 -6.17
C ALA A 354 4.14 21.72 -4.78
N PRO A 355 3.49 22.48 -3.88
CA PRO A 355 2.99 21.92 -2.64
C PRO A 355 1.92 20.89 -2.93
N ILE A 356 1.98 19.74 -2.24
CA ILE A 356 1.01 18.68 -2.34
C ILE A 356 0.43 18.37 -0.97
N SER A 357 -0.88 18.29 -0.88
CA SER A 357 -1.54 17.81 0.33
C SER A 357 -1.74 16.31 0.20
N LEU A 358 -0.88 15.54 0.86
CA LEU A 358 -1.15 14.13 1.08
C LEU A 358 -2.12 14.07 2.27
N PRO A 359 -3.38 13.64 2.06
CA PRO A 359 -4.35 13.59 3.14
C PRO A 359 -3.76 12.74 4.26
N SER A 360 -3.86 13.21 5.52
CA SER A 360 -3.63 12.29 6.62
C SER A 360 -4.63 11.17 6.46
N VAL A 361 -4.14 9.98 6.13
CA VAL A 361 -4.94 8.78 6.14
C VAL A 361 -5.17 8.46 7.62
N THR A 362 -6.04 9.24 8.26
CA THR A 362 -6.68 8.82 9.49
C THR A 362 -7.74 7.79 9.09
N GLY A 363 -7.28 6.56 8.93
CA GLY A 363 -8.01 5.47 8.33
C GLY A 363 -7.41 5.14 6.96
N ARG A 364 -6.81 3.96 6.83
CA ARG A 364 -6.51 3.33 5.54
C ARG A 364 -7.78 3.42 4.71
N VAL A 365 -7.63 3.64 3.37
CA VAL A 365 -8.81 3.66 2.50
C VAL A 365 -9.57 2.37 2.73
N PRO A 366 -10.80 2.44 3.25
CA PRO A 366 -11.61 1.25 3.41
C PRO A 366 -11.68 0.59 2.03
N CYS A 367 -11.50 -0.71 1.96
CA CYS A 367 -11.73 -1.43 0.70
C CYS A 367 -13.20 -1.35 0.35
N ASN A 368 -13.68 -0.21 -0.12
CA ASN A 368 -15.08 0.06 -0.44
C ASN A 368 -16.05 -0.74 0.45
N ALA A 369 -15.95 -0.52 1.77
CA ALA A 369 -16.83 -1.18 2.73
C ALA A 369 -18.28 -0.95 2.29
N PRO A 370 -19.07 -1.98 2.08
CA PRO A 370 -20.46 -1.78 1.69
C PRO A 370 -21.21 -1.10 2.84
N ALA A 371 -22.21 -0.26 2.51
CA ALA A 371 -23.01 0.45 3.52
C ALA A 371 -23.68 -0.48 4.54
N SER A 372 -23.82 -1.76 4.21
CA SER A 372 -24.29 -2.84 5.10
C SER A 372 -23.46 -4.07 4.76
N PRO A 373 -22.34 -4.31 5.46
CA PRO A 373 -21.52 -5.48 5.23
C PRO A 373 -22.27 -6.76 5.60
N TYR A 374 -22.13 -7.78 4.78
CA TYR A 374 -22.61 -9.12 5.09
C TYR A 374 -21.71 -10.17 4.42
N GLY A 375 -21.42 -11.23 5.14
CA GLY A 375 -20.60 -12.32 4.63
C GLY A 375 -19.46 -12.67 5.56
N TYR A 376 -18.42 -13.27 5.02
CA TYR A 376 -17.28 -13.73 5.78
C TYR A 376 -16.00 -13.73 4.95
N TYR A 377 -14.90 -13.56 5.64
CA TYR A 377 -13.56 -13.81 5.15
C TYR A 377 -13.07 -15.18 5.63
N MET A 378 -12.28 -15.86 4.82
CA MET A 378 -11.50 -17.03 5.22
C MET A 378 -10.04 -16.76 4.93
N VAL A 379 -9.15 -17.26 5.78
CA VAL A 379 -7.71 -17.12 5.62
C VAL A 379 -7.03 -18.48 5.57
N ALA A 380 -6.12 -18.68 4.59
CA ALA A 380 -5.25 -19.84 4.50
C ALA A 380 -3.94 -19.62 5.26
N SER A 381 -3.18 -20.69 5.55
CA SER A 381 -1.95 -20.60 6.35
C SER A 381 -0.79 -19.90 5.65
N ASP A 382 -0.86 -19.63 4.34
CA ASP A 382 0.03 -18.73 3.59
C ASP A 382 -0.46 -17.28 3.59
N GLY A 383 -1.61 -17.03 4.27
CA GLY A 383 -2.28 -15.74 4.33
C GLY A 383 -3.06 -15.38 3.08
N GLY A 384 -3.32 -16.34 2.19
CA GLY A 384 -4.31 -16.20 1.13
C GLY A 384 -5.68 -15.91 1.74
N VAL A 385 -6.36 -14.85 1.31
CA VAL A 385 -7.68 -14.44 1.81
C VAL A 385 -8.74 -14.68 0.75
N PHE A 386 -9.88 -15.21 1.17
CA PHE A 386 -11.05 -15.46 0.36
C PHE A 386 -12.24 -14.73 0.97
N ASN A 387 -12.85 -13.84 0.21
CA ASN A 387 -13.99 -13.02 0.63
C ASN A 387 -15.28 -13.51 -0.01
N TYR A 388 -16.35 -13.56 0.76
CA TYR A 388 -17.67 -13.99 0.33
C TYR A 388 -18.77 -13.05 0.84
N GLY A 389 -19.89 -13.01 0.12
CA GLY A 389 -20.93 -12.02 0.33
C GLY A 389 -20.63 -10.73 -0.45
N ASN A 390 -20.86 -9.58 0.19
CA ASN A 390 -20.50 -8.29 -0.41
C ASN A 390 -19.19 -7.70 0.16
N LEU A 391 -18.44 -8.49 0.93
CA LEU A 391 -17.21 -8.02 1.55
C LEU A 391 -16.10 -7.82 0.50
N PRO A 392 -15.32 -6.72 0.56
CA PRO A 392 -14.27 -6.44 -0.40
C PRO A 392 -13.01 -7.29 -0.15
N PHE A 393 -12.27 -7.62 -1.20
CA PHE A 393 -10.92 -8.14 -1.06
C PHE A 393 -9.94 -6.97 -0.82
N CYS A 394 -9.28 -6.94 0.33
CA CYS A 394 -8.38 -5.87 0.75
C CYS A 394 -6.90 -6.21 0.60
N GLY A 395 -6.58 -7.41 0.13
CA GLY A 395 -5.22 -7.90 -0.04
C GLY A 395 -4.92 -9.20 0.72
N SER A 396 -3.75 -9.77 0.52
CA SER A 396 -3.34 -11.02 1.16
C SER A 396 -1.81 -11.18 1.19
N THR A 397 -1.29 -12.05 2.07
CA THR A 397 0.11 -12.44 2.06
C THR A 397 0.37 -13.70 1.21
N GLY A 398 -0.62 -14.22 0.49
CA GLY A 398 -0.53 -15.49 -0.25
C GLY A 398 0.54 -15.55 -1.35
N SER A 399 1.10 -14.41 -1.76
CA SER A 399 2.18 -14.30 -2.76
C SER A 399 3.56 -14.04 -2.16
N ILE A 400 3.67 -13.86 -0.84
CA ILE A 400 4.95 -13.57 -0.17
C ILE A 400 5.40 -14.75 0.70
N ALA A 401 6.72 -14.93 0.82
CA ALA A 401 7.29 -15.94 1.71
C ALA A 401 7.20 -15.46 3.17
N LEU A 402 6.39 -16.14 3.97
CA LEU A 402 6.23 -15.85 5.38
C LEU A 402 7.27 -16.58 6.22
N ASN A 403 7.83 -15.93 7.24
CA ASN A 403 8.71 -16.57 8.23
C ASN A 403 7.97 -17.66 9.01
N LYS A 404 6.70 -17.43 9.32
CA LYS A 404 5.81 -18.37 10.01
C LYS A 404 4.41 -18.32 9.39
N PRO A 405 3.67 -19.44 9.42
CA PRO A 405 2.34 -19.49 8.84
C PRO A 405 1.35 -18.56 9.56
N VAL A 406 0.39 -18.02 8.84
CA VAL A 406 -0.80 -17.39 9.39
C VAL A 406 -1.64 -18.44 10.14
N VAL A 407 -2.22 -18.04 11.28
CA VAL A 407 -2.99 -18.91 12.18
C VAL A 407 -4.37 -18.33 12.53
N GLY A 408 -4.67 -17.11 12.12
CA GLY A 408 -5.95 -16.48 12.39
C GLY A 408 -6.11 -15.13 11.71
N MET A 409 -7.32 -14.59 11.79
CA MET A 409 -7.68 -13.26 11.30
C MET A 409 -8.76 -12.63 12.18
N ALA A 410 -8.89 -11.31 12.10
CA ALA A 410 -10.03 -10.55 12.62
C ALA A 410 -10.41 -9.49 11.59
N ALA A 411 -11.71 -9.26 11.36
CA ALA A 411 -12.23 -8.20 10.52
C ALA A 411 -12.38 -6.89 11.30
N THR A 412 -12.35 -5.74 10.61
CA THR A 412 -12.80 -4.47 11.17
C THR A 412 -14.32 -4.47 11.28
N HIS A 413 -14.86 -3.68 12.23
CA HIS A 413 -16.29 -3.67 12.55
C HIS A 413 -17.17 -3.26 11.36
N ASP A 414 -16.69 -2.39 10.51
CA ASP A 414 -17.38 -1.88 9.32
C ASP A 414 -17.15 -2.74 8.05
N GLY A 415 -16.35 -3.81 8.17
CA GLY A 415 -16.00 -4.68 7.03
C GLY A 415 -15.05 -4.04 6.01
N GLY A 416 -14.44 -2.88 6.34
CA GLY A 416 -13.52 -2.16 5.47
C GLY A 416 -12.07 -2.67 5.50
N GLY A 417 -11.78 -3.67 6.34
CA GLY A 417 -10.44 -4.24 6.44
C GLY A 417 -10.35 -5.47 7.34
N TYR A 418 -9.14 -5.96 7.53
CA TYR A 418 -8.86 -7.09 8.42
C TYR A 418 -7.38 -7.18 8.81
N TRP A 419 -7.15 -7.83 9.94
CA TRP A 419 -5.82 -8.23 10.41
C TRP A 419 -5.61 -9.72 10.17
N LEU A 420 -4.39 -10.11 9.79
CA LEU A 420 -3.93 -11.49 9.80
C LEU A 420 -2.83 -11.62 10.86
N VAL A 421 -2.82 -12.71 11.60
CA VAL A 421 -1.78 -13.01 12.59
C VAL A 421 -1.01 -14.27 12.21
N ALA A 422 0.32 -14.20 12.21
CA ALA A 422 1.19 -15.36 12.05
C ALA A 422 1.53 -16.00 13.42
N SER A 423 1.99 -17.26 13.40
CA SER A 423 2.28 -18.02 14.63
C SER A 423 3.47 -17.50 15.44
N ASP A 424 4.30 -16.62 14.87
CA ASP A 424 5.33 -15.85 15.59
C ASP A 424 4.81 -14.52 16.14
N GLY A 425 3.55 -14.21 15.92
CA GLY A 425 2.92 -12.97 16.34
C GLY A 425 3.13 -11.80 15.36
N GLY A 426 3.65 -12.07 14.16
CA GLY A 426 3.67 -11.10 13.06
C GLY A 426 2.24 -10.72 12.67
N ILE A 427 2.00 -9.42 12.46
CA ILE A 427 0.69 -8.87 12.08
C ILE A 427 0.78 -8.30 10.68
N PHE A 428 -0.22 -8.63 9.86
CA PHE A 428 -0.43 -8.07 8.53
C PHE A 428 -1.79 -7.38 8.52
N THR A 429 -1.85 -6.17 8.00
CA THR A 429 -3.04 -5.32 8.04
C THR A 429 -3.49 -4.97 6.63
N TYR A 430 -4.78 -5.06 6.37
CA TYR A 430 -5.38 -4.80 5.05
C TYR A 430 -6.62 -3.93 5.19
N GLY A 431 -6.86 -3.11 4.15
CA GLY A 431 -7.96 -2.16 4.18
C GLY A 431 -7.77 -1.09 5.24
N ASP A 432 -8.79 -0.80 6.03
CA ASP A 432 -8.78 0.19 7.12
C ASP A 432 -8.24 -0.35 8.46
N ALA A 433 -7.85 -1.62 8.52
CA ALA A 433 -7.28 -2.23 9.73
C ALA A 433 -5.93 -1.60 10.10
N ASN A 434 -5.88 -0.83 11.19
CA ASN A 434 -4.67 -0.14 11.65
C ASN A 434 -3.66 -1.11 12.28
N PHE A 435 -2.37 -0.85 12.09
CA PHE A 435 -1.31 -1.57 12.78
C PHE A 435 -1.04 -0.93 14.15
N TYR A 436 -1.23 -1.70 15.21
CA TYR A 436 -1.02 -1.26 16.59
C TYR A 436 0.22 -1.87 17.25
N GLY A 437 0.89 -2.81 16.57
CA GLY A 437 2.09 -3.49 17.05
C GLY A 437 2.08 -4.98 16.75
N SER A 438 3.17 -5.67 17.05
CA SER A 438 3.38 -7.07 16.69
C SER A 438 4.30 -7.78 17.70
N ALA A 439 4.09 -9.08 17.89
CA ALA A 439 4.99 -9.90 18.68
C ALA A 439 6.08 -10.59 17.82
N GLY A 440 6.14 -10.32 16.51
CA GLY A 440 7.01 -11.04 15.56
C GLY A 440 8.52 -10.92 15.83
N SER A 441 8.95 -9.92 16.60
CA SER A 441 10.35 -9.76 17.05
C SER A 441 10.61 -10.27 18.47
N LEU A 442 9.56 -10.71 19.19
CA LEU A 442 9.69 -11.15 20.57
C LEU A 442 10.03 -12.65 20.65
N PRO A 443 10.87 -13.08 21.59
CA PRO A 443 11.08 -14.51 21.87
C PRO A 443 9.85 -15.08 22.56
N LEU A 444 8.93 -15.68 21.80
CA LEU A 444 7.73 -16.30 22.34
C LEU A 444 8.05 -17.66 22.99
N ASN A 445 7.51 -17.91 24.19
CA ASN A 445 7.60 -19.23 24.83
C ASN A 445 6.79 -20.28 24.08
N ARG A 446 5.64 -19.87 23.52
CA ARG A 446 4.73 -20.71 22.73
C ARG A 446 4.19 -19.91 21.53
N PRO A 447 3.85 -20.61 20.43
CA PRO A 447 3.33 -19.93 19.24
C PRO A 447 1.98 -19.26 19.51
N ILE A 448 1.72 -18.16 18.81
CA ILE A 448 0.39 -17.56 18.71
C ILE A 448 -0.54 -18.53 17.98
N VAL A 449 -1.79 -18.60 18.43
CA VAL A 449 -2.83 -19.49 17.90
C VAL A 449 -4.10 -18.75 17.48
N GLY A 450 -4.22 -17.44 17.77
CA GLY A 450 -5.36 -16.64 17.40
C GLY A 450 -5.21 -15.19 17.81
N MET A 451 -6.17 -14.38 17.36
CA MET A 451 -6.31 -12.98 17.71
C MET A 451 -7.78 -12.59 17.86
N ALA A 452 -8.02 -11.47 18.51
CA ALA A 452 -9.32 -10.79 18.55
C ALA A 452 -9.13 -9.28 18.54
N ALA A 453 -9.93 -8.56 17.75
CA ALA A 453 -9.95 -7.10 17.76
C ALA A 453 -10.75 -6.57 18.95
N THR A 454 -10.44 -5.32 19.39
CA THR A 454 -11.33 -4.58 20.31
C THR A 454 -12.62 -4.20 19.59
N PRO A 455 -13.75 -4.07 20.28
CA PRO A 455 -15.05 -3.77 19.66
C PRO A 455 -15.08 -2.47 18.86
N ASP A 456 -14.28 -1.48 19.24
CA ASP A 456 -14.15 -0.20 18.56
C ASP A 456 -13.05 -0.19 17.47
N GLY A 457 -12.33 -1.32 17.31
CA GLY A 457 -11.24 -1.44 16.32
C GLY A 457 -9.97 -0.66 16.67
N GLY A 458 -9.86 -0.11 17.91
CA GLY A 458 -8.71 0.67 18.38
C GLY A 458 -7.52 -0.17 18.82
N GLY A 459 -7.65 -1.51 18.82
CA GLY A 459 -6.59 -2.43 19.21
C GLY A 459 -6.91 -3.90 18.94
N TYR A 460 -6.04 -4.78 19.42
CA TYR A 460 -6.26 -6.23 19.36
C TYR A 460 -5.44 -6.99 20.41
N TRP A 461 -5.92 -8.18 20.75
CA TRP A 461 -5.21 -9.16 21.55
C TRP A 461 -4.71 -10.30 20.65
N LEU A 462 -3.50 -10.81 20.94
CA LEU A 462 -2.97 -12.07 20.42
C LEU A 462 -2.91 -13.06 21.58
N VAL A 463 -3.27 -14.31 21.31
CA VAL A 463 -3.21 -15.38 22.31
C VAL A 463 -2.23 -16.46 21.87
N ALA A 464 -1.30 -16.82 22.74
CA ALA A 464 -0.39 -17.95 22.54
C ALA A 464 -1.02 -19.28 23.06
N SER A 465 -0.48 -20.42 22.64
CA SER A 465 -1.01 -21.74 23.01
C SER A 465 -0.86 -22.10 24.48
N ASP A 466 -0.04 -21.38 25.26
CA ASP A 466 0.01 -21.43 26.73
C ASP A 466 -0.94 -20.43 27.38
N GLY A 467 -1.69 -19.67 26.57
CA GLY A 467 -2.60 -18.61 26.99
C GLY A 467 -1.90 -17.33 27.41
N GLY A 468 -0.65 -17.13 27.03
CA GLY A 468 0.04 -15.84 27.07
C GLY A 468 -0.72 -14.84 26.18
N ILE A 469 -0.97 -13.63 26.71
CA ILE A 469 -1.69 -12.58 26.01
C ILE A 469 -0.72 -11.44 25.65
N PHE A 470 -0.80 -10.97 24.41
CA PHE A 470 -0.11 -9.78 23.92
C PHE A 470 -1.16 -8.79 23.44
N ASN A 471 -1.20 -7.61 24.01
CA ASN A 471 -2.20 -6.59 23.73
C ASN A 471 -1.56 -5.38 23.05
N TYR A 472 -2.24 -4.84 22.03
CA TYR A 472 -1.76 -3.72 21.22
C TYR A 472 -2.87 -2.70 21.00
N GLY A 473 -2.50 -1.44 20.79
CA GLY A 473 -3.44 -0.34 20.69
C GLY A 473 -4.11 -0.07 22.04
N ASP A 474 -5.41 0.10 22.05
CA ASP A 474 -6.21 0.33 23.28
C ASP A 474 -6.63 -0.96 24.00
N ALA A 475 -6.32 -2.13 23.43
CA ALA A 475 -6.60 -3.43 24.04
C ALA A 475 -5.94 -3.57 25.41
N LYS A 476 -6.73 -3.74 26.47
CA LYS A 476 -6.23 -3.84 27.84
C LYS A 476 -5.89 -5.28 28.22
N PHE A 477 -4.87 -5.44 29.05
CA PHE A 477 -4.54 -6.73 29.63
C PHE A 477 -5.39 -7.00 30.86
N TYR A 478 -6.16 -8.10 30.85
CA TYR A 478 -7.01 -8.52 31.96
C TYR A 478 -6.51 -9.76 32.70
N GLY A 479 -5.51 -10.45 32.14
CA GLY A 479 -4.90 -11.64 32.71
C GLY A 479 -4.53 -12.68 31.66
N SER A 480 -3.84 -13.74 32.08
CA SER A 480 -3.39 -14.80 31.16
C SER A 480 -3.18 -16.13 31.90
N THR A 481 -3.19 -17.23 31.14
CA THR A 481 -2.79 -18.55 31.67
C THR A 481 -1.29 -18.86 31.44
N GLY A 482 -0.52 -17.93 30.86
CA GLY A 482 0.89 -18.16 30.46
C GLY A 482 1.84 -18.56 31.61
N GLY A 483 1.45 -18.38 32.88
CA GLY A 483 2.19 -18.84 34.06
C GLY A 483 1.59 -20.09 34.71
N MET A 484 0.56 -20.69 34.12
CA MET A 484 -0.18 -21.84 34.69
C MET A 484 0.13 -23.11 33.92
N HIS A 485 0.09 -24.26 34.62
CA HIS A 485 0.12 -25.56 33.96
C HIS A 485 -1.28 -25.88 33.42
N LEU A 486 -1.41 -25.91 32.09
CA LEU A 486 -2.64 -26.28 31.41
C LEU A 486 -2.67 -27.79 31.13
N ASN A 487 -3.83 -28.42 31.27
CA ASN A 487 -4.03 -29.81 30.86
C ASN A 487 -3.98 -29.96 29.33
N GLN A 488 -4.54 -28.94 28.61
CA GLN A 488 -4.55 -28.89 27.16
C GLN A 488 -4.23 -27.45 26.71
N PRO A 489 -3.65 -27.30 25.49
CA PRO A 489 -3.27 -25.98 24.98
C PRO A 489 -4.49 -25.11 24.70
N ILE A 490 -4.33 -23.80 24.82
CA ILE A 490 -5.28 -22.79 24.31
C ILE A 490 -5.30 -22.86 22.78
N VAL A 491 -6.48 -22.74 22.20
CA VAL A 491 -6.74 -22.81 20.75
C VAL A 491 -7.51 -21.61 20.21
N GLY A 492 -7.97 -20.71 21.07
CA GLY A 492 -8.69 -19.51 20.65
C GLY A 492 -9.08 -18.60 21.81
N MET A 493 -9.63 -17.45 21.45
CA MET A 493 -10.16 -16.46 22.38
C MET A 493 -11.39 -15.75 21.78
N ALA A 494 -12.20 -15.16 22.63
CA ALA A 494 -13.26 -14.22 22.25
C ALA A 494 -13.29 -13.07 23.25
N PRO A 495 -13.46 -11.79 22.82
CA PRO A 495 -13.62 -10.66 23.71
C PRO A 495 -15.05 -10.56 24.20
N THR A 496 -15.27 -9.83 25.30
CA THR A 496 -16.61 -9.38 25.71
C THR A 496 -17.09 -8.29 24.76
N HIS A 497 -18.41 -8.08 24.70
CA HIS A 497 -19.04 -7.11 23.79
C HIS A 497 -18.51 -5.68 23.96
N ASP A 498 -18.19 -5.29 25.19
CA ASP A 498 -17.69 -3.96 25.52
C ASP A 498 -16.15 -3.86 25.59
N GLY A 499 -15.43 -5.00 25.33
CA GLY A 499 -13.98 -5.06 25.43
C GLY A 499 -13.45 -4.99 26.87
N GLY A 500 -14.31 -5.16 27.89
CA GLY A 500 -13.95 -5.16 29.30
C GLY A 500 -13.32 -6.47 29.80
N GLY A 501 -13.27 -7.50 28.94
CA GLY A 501 -12.69 -8.80 29.24
C GLY A 501 -12.56 -9.71 28.02
N TYR A 502 -12.18 -10.95 28.27
CA TYR A 502 -12.12 -12.00 27.24
C TYR A 502 -12.13 -13.41 27.86
N TRP A 503 -12.59 -14.36 27.07
CA TRP A 503 -12.48 -15.79 27.32
C TRP A 503 -11.34 -16.39 26.52
N LEU A 504 -10.61 -17.34 27.13
CA LEU A 504 -9.68 -18.24 26.42
C LEU A 504 -10.28 -19.63 26.45
N VAL A 505 -10.18 -20.36 25.34
CA VAL A 505 -10.65 -21.74 25.25
C VAL A 505 -9.48 -22.69 25.00
N ALA A 506 -9.39 -23.77 25.79
CA ALA A 506 -8.46 -24.86 25.60
C ALA A 506 -9.04 -25.93 24.67
N SER A 507 -8.19 -26.81 24.10
CA SER A 507 -8.63 -27.86 23.15
C SER A 507 -9.52 -28.96 23.77
N ASP A 508 -9.58 -29.07 25.11
CA ASP A 508 -10.55 -29.89 25.84
C ASP A 508 -11.86 -29.11 26.14
N GLY A 509 -11.94 -27.84 25.69
CA GLY A 509 -13.03 -26.92 25.94
C GLY A 509 -13.04 -26.35 27.36
N GLY A 510 -11.93 -26.42 28.09
CA GLY A 510 -11.72 -25.66 29.32
C GLY A 510 -11.76 -24.16 29.01
N ILE A 511 -12.48 -23.39 29.82
CA ILE A 511 -12.67 -21.95 29.68
C ILE A 511 -11.97 -21.20 30.78
N PHE A 512 -11.25 -20.14 30.42
CA PHE A 512 -10.61 -19.19 31.34
C PHE A 512 -11.16 -17.80 31.07
N SER A 513 -11.74 -17.19 32.09
CA SER A 513 -12.40 -15.88 32.03
C SER A 513 -11.54 -14.80 32.66
N TYR A 514 -11.36 -13.66 31.97
CA TYR A 514 -10.60 -12.51 32.45
C TYR A 514 -11.35 -11.20 32.24
N GLY A 515 -11.09 -10.24 33.14
CA GLY A 515 -11.82 -8.99 33.14
C GLY A 515 -13.27 -9.20 33.61
N ASP A 516 -14.22 -8.67 32.89
CA ASP A 516 -15.65 -8.81 33.14
C ASP A 516 -16.29 -10.05 32.48
N ALA A 517 -15.50 -10.85 31.76
CA ALA A 517 -15.95 -12.07 31.10
C ALA A 517 -16.52 -13.09 32.11
N SER A 518 -17.83 -13.31 32.09
CA SER A 518 -18.50 -14.26 32.99
C SER A 518 -18.31 -15.70 32.53
N PHE A 519 -18.09 -16.64 33.44
CA PHE A 519 -18.04 -18.07 33.16
C PHE A 519 -19.46 -18.64 33.02
N HIS A 520 -19.78 -19.21 31.86
CA HIS A 520 -21.10 -19.80 31.56
C HIS A 520 -21.09 -21.34 31.51
N GLY A 521 -19.92 -21.97 31.54
CA GLY A 521 -19.75 -23.43 31.50
C GLY A 521 -18.61 -23.87 30.62
N SER A 522 -18.26 -25.15 30.61
CA SER A 522 -17.14 -25.70 29.83
C SER A 522 -17.31 -27.19 29.53
N THR A 523 -16.62 -27.70 28.48
CA THR A 523 -16.50 -29.13 28.22
C THR A 523 -15.30 -29.77 28.89
N GLY A 524 -14.48 -29.05 29.63
CA GLY A 524 -13.22 -29.54 30.21
C GLY A 524 -13.32 -30.72 31.16
N SER A 525 -14.54 -31.07 31.62
CA SER A 525 -14.79 -32.25 32.48
C SER A 525 -15.45 -33.43 31.73
N ILE A 526 -15.78 -33.28 30.43
CA ILE A 526 -16.43 -34.34 29.65
C ILE A 526 -15.47 -34.87 28.56
N HIS A 527 -15.67 -36.16 28.22
CA HIS A 527 -14.90 -36.76 27.14
C HIS A 527 -15.45 -36.29 25.78
N LEU A 528 -14.62 -35.60 24.99
CA LEU A 528 -14.95 -35.14 23.65
C LEU A 528 -14.52 -36.17 22.60
N ASN A 529 -15.35 -36.40 21.57
CA ASN A 529 -14.98 -37.22 20.42
C ASN A 529 -13.82 -36.59 19.62
N LYS A 530 -13.83 -35.27 19.50
CA LYS A 530 -12.82 -34.46 18.83
C LYS A 530 -12.51 -33.20 19.63
N PRO A 531 -11.27 -32.66 19.50
CA PRO A 531 -10.90 -31.47 20.25
C PRO A 531 -11.68 -30.22 19.80
N VAL A 532 -11.91 -29.32 20.73
CA VAL A 532 -12.33 -27.95 20.44
C VAL A 532 -11.24 -27.24 19.66
N VAL A 533 -11.62 -26.42 18.65
CA VAL A 533 -10.72 -25.70 17.75
C VAL A 533 -11.01 -24.19 17.71
N GLY A 534 -12.08 -23.72 18.37
CA GLY A 534 -12.42 -22.31 18.44
C GLY A 534 -13.64 -22.04 19.29
N MET A 535 -13.93 -20.76 19.48
CA MET A 535 -15.10 -20.24 20.21
C MET A 535 -15.60 -18.93 19.58
N ALA A 536 -16.83 -18.59 19.85
CA ALA A 536 -17.42 -17.28 19.60
C ALA A 536 -18.36 -16.90 20.73
N ALA A 537 -18.38 -15.62 21.10
CA ALA A 537 -19.30 -15.07 22.11
C ALA A 537 -20.61 -14.64 21.45
N THR A 538 -21.70 -14.60 22.24
CA THR A 538 -22.95 -13.93 21.87
C THR A 538 -22.73 -12.41 21.80
N SER A 539 -23.55 -11.71 21.01
CA SER A 539 -23.42 -10.27 20.79
C SER A 539 -23.64 -9.43 22.06
N ASP A 540 -24.34 -9.97 23.06
CA ASP A 540 -24.58 -9.34 24.36
C ASP A 540 -23.63 -9.83 25.46
N GLY A 541 -22.77 -10.82 25.18
CA GLY A 541 -21.85 -11.40 26.16
C GLY A 541 -22.48 -12.32 27.19
N GLY A 542 -23.76 -12.68 27.03
CA GLY A 542 -24.51 -13.57 27.93
C GLY A 542 -24.21 -15.06 27.75
N GLY A 543 -23.43 -15.41 26.71
CA GLY A 543 -23.02 -16.79 26.40
C GLY A 543 -21.92 -16.92 25.35
N TYR A 544 -21.62 -18.16 25.00
CA TYR A 544 -20.68 -18.48 23.95
C TYR A 544 -20.91 -19.87 23.34
N TRP A 545 -20.44 -20.06 22.14
CA TRP A 545 -20.35 -21.35 21.46
C TRP A 545 -18.90 -21.83 21.42
N LEU A 546 -18.69 -23.14 21.60
CA LEU A 546 -17.43 -23.84 21.32
C LEU A 546 -17.67 -24.74 20.11
N VAL A 547 -16.71 -24.79 19.21
CA VAL A 547 -16.75 -25.67 18.04
C VAL A 547 -15.64 -26.71 18.10
N ALA A 548 -15.99 -27.99 17.92
CA ALA A 548 -15.03 -29.08 17.80
C ALA A 548 -14.62 -29.33 16.33
N SER A 549 -13.51 -30.03 16.11
CA SER A 549 -12.98 -30.27 14.76
C SER A 549 -13.82 -31.22 13.91
N ASP A 550 -14.78 -31.93 14.49
CA ASP A 550 -15.83 -32.67 13.78
C ASP A 550 -17.09 -31.84 13.49
N GLY A 551 -17.05 -30.52 13.83
CA GLY A 551 -18.18 -29.61 13.69
C GLY A 551 -19.24 -29.75 14.79
N GLY A 552 -18.93 -30.45 15.87
CA GLY A 552 -19.75 -30.49 17.10
C GLY A 552 -19.82 -29.09 17.73
N ILE A 553 -20.99 -28.66 18.14
CA ILE A 553 -21.22 -27.37 18.81
C ILE A 553 -21.63 -27.61 20.25
N PHE A 554 -21.01 -26.85 21.18
CA PHE A 554 -21.37 -26.77 22.59
C PHE A 554 -21.70 -25.33 22.92
N ASN A 555 -22.92 -25.09 23.36
CA ASN A 555 -23.42 -23.76 23.69
C ASN A 555 -23.60 -23.60 25.20
N TYR A 556 -23.22 -22.43 25.72
CA TYR A 556 -23.25 -22.08 27.14
C TYR A 556 -23.87 -20.69 27.36
N GLY A 557 -24.45 -20.50 28.56
CA GLY A 557 -25.15 -19.26 28.85
C GLY A 557 -26.44 -19.16 28.03
N ASP A 558 -26.69 -18.01 27.47
CA ASP A 558 -27.85 -17.75 26.61
C ASP A 558 -27.59 -18.05 25.11
N ALA A 559 -26.39 -18.52 24.74
CA ALA A 559 -26.07 -18.87 23.37
C ALA A 559 -27.02 -19.94 22.79
N PRO A 560 -27.85 -19.62 21.78
CA PRO A 560 -28.81 -20.58 21.23
C PRO A 560 -28.10 -21.63 20.35
N PHE A 561 -28.63 -22.87 20.35
CA PHE A 561 -28.16 -23.90 19.45
C PHE A 561 -28.88 -23.81 18.11
N HIS A 562 -28.14 -23.50 17.04
CA HIS A 562 -28.68 -23.39 15.68
C HIS A 562 -28.48 -24.64 14.80
N GLY A 563 -27.61 -25.58 15.25
CA GLY A 563 -27.29 -26.80 14.51
C GLY A 563 -25.81 -27.17 14.63
N SER A 564 -25.41 -28.31 14.05
CA SER A 564 -24.08 -28.87 14.22
C SER A 564 -23.74 -29.79 13.05
N ALA A 565 -22.45 -29.85 12.66
CA ALA A 565 -21.94 -30.82 11.71
C ALA A 565 -21.43 -32.11 12.37
N GLY A 566 -21.49 -32.25 13.69
CA GLY A 566 -20.92 -33.38 14.44
C GLY A 566 -21.51 -34.75 14.14
N SER A 567 -22.66 -34.82 13.41
CA SER A 567 -23.28 -36.09 12.99
C SER A 567 -23.03 -36.43 11.53
N ILE A 568 -22.32 -35.59 10.76
CA ILE A 568 -22.02 -35.83 9.35
C ILE A 568 -20.56 -36.17 9.12
N ASN A 569 -20.26 -36.97 8.09
CA ASN A 569 -18.89 -37.25 7.71
C ASN A 569 -18.32 -36.05 6.95
N LEU A 570 -17.43 -35.33 7.57
CA LEU A 570 -16.72 -34.23 6.98
C LEU A 570 -15.57 -34.72 6.08
N ASN A 571 -15.39 -34.14 4.91
CA ASN A 571 -14.22 -34.39 4.06
C ASN A 571 -12.94 -33.88 4.72
N LYS A 572 -13.02 -32.76 5.42
CA LYS A 572 -11.92 -32.11 6.15
C LYS A 572 -12.41 -31.58 7.50
N PRO A 573 -11.51 -31.52 8.50
CA PRO A 573 -11.89 -31.04 9.83
C PRO A 573 -12.27 -29.56 9.81
N VAL A 574 -13.21 -29.18 10.69
CA VAL A 574 -13.51 -27.79 11.02
C VAL A 574 -12.30 -27.17 11.78
N VAL A 575 -12.02 -25.90 11.52
CA VAL A 575 -10.90 -25.14 12.10
C VAL A 575 -11.33 -23.80 12.74
N GLY A 576 -12.58 -23.39 12.56
CA GLY A 576 -13.09 -22.15 13.15
C GLY A 576 -14.57 -21.96 12.94
N MET A 577 -15.10 -20.93 13.59
CA MET A 577 -16.48 -20.46 13.46
C MET A 577 -16.54 -18.95 13.52
N ALA A 578 -17.61 -18.38 12.98
CA ALA A 578 -17.98 -16.98 13.16
C ALA A 578 -19.52 -16.89 13.32
N PRO A 579 -20.04 -16.09 14.27
CA PRO A 579 -21.47 -15.85 14.42
C PRO A 579 -21.94 -14.79 13.45
N THR A 580 -23.25 -14.74 13.18
CA THR A 580 -23.91 -13.57 12.59
C THR A 580 -23.91 -12.42 13.59
N SER A 581 -23.97 -11.18 13.09
CA SER A 581 -23.86 -9.97 13.94
C SER A 581 -24.99 -9.86 14.99
N ASP A 582 -26.15 -10.44 14.71
CA ASP A 582 -27.30 -10.50 15.61
C ASP A 582 -27.35 -11.78 16.48
N GLY A 583 -26.42 -12.74 16.25
CA GLY A 583 -26.36 -14.00 16.98
C GLY A 583 -27.45 -15.02 16.56
N GLY A 584 -28.20 -14.76 15.48
CA GLY A 584 -29.26 -15.63 14.97
C GLY A 584 -28.75 -16.87 14.23
N GLY A 585 -27.42 -16.95 13.99
CA GLY A 585 -26.77 -18.07 13.33
C GLY A 585 -25.25 -18.04 13.41
N TYR A 586 -24.61 -19.00 12.76
CA TYR A 586 -23.16 -19.07 12.65
C TYR A 586 -22.70 -19.88 11.43
N TRP A 587 -21.49 -19.59 10.98
CA TRP A 587 -20.76 -20.38 9.98
C TRP A 587 -19.66 -21.18 10.66
N LEU A 588 -19.44 -22.42 10.18
CA LEU A 588 -18.27 -23.22 10.50
C LEU A 588 -17.42 -23.34 9.22
N VAL A 589 -16.11 -23.27 9.34
CA VAL A 589 -15.17 -23.41 8.22
C VAL A 589 -14.28 -24.62 8.41
N ALA A 590 -14.15 -25.44 7.34
CA ALA A 590 -13.22 -26.58 7.30
C ALA A 590 -11.87 -26.19 6.66
N THR A 591 -10.83 -27.02 6.83
CA THR A 591 -9.48 -26.76 6.28
C THR A 591 -9.42 -26.68 4.75
N ASP A 592 -10.38 -27.23 4.03
CA ASP A 592 -10.54 -27.07 2.57
C ASP A 592 -11.37 -25.83 2.20
N GLY A 593 -11.82 -25.05 3.21
CA GLY A 593 -12.70 -23.91 3.07
C GLY A 593 -14.16 -24.29 2.78
N GLY A 594 -14.55 -25.53 3.03
CA GLY A 594 -15.95 -25.93 3.09
C GLY A 594 -16.68 -25.16 4.20
N ILE A 595 -17.85 -24.62 3.90
CA ILE A 595 -18.67 -23.83 4.83
C ILE A 595 -19.92 -24.61 5.21
N PHE A 596 -20.24 -24.62 6.51
CA PHE A 596 -21.48 -25.14 7.08
C PHE A 596 -22.18 -23.99 7.81
N ASN A 597 -23.37 -23.64 7.37
CA ASN A 597 -24.13 -22.52 7.89
C ASN A 597 -25.36 -23.00 8.65
N TYR A 598 -25.65 -22.38 9.79
CA TYR A 598 -26.75 -22.72 10.67
C TYR A 598 -27.49 -21.45 11.15
N GLY A 599 -28.77 -21.63 11.47
CA GLY A 599 -29.63 -20.50 11.84
C GLY A 599 -29.90 -19.59 10.63
N ASP A 600 -29.77 -18.30 10.83
CA ASP A 600 -29.95 -17.29 9.78
C ASP A 600 -28.66 -16.99 8.98
N ALA A 601 -27.56 -17.65 9.32
CA ALA A 601 -26.30 -17.51 8.59
C ALA A 601 -26.45 -17.97 7.13
N ASN A 602 -26.40 -17.03 6.18
CA ASN A 602 -26.56 -17.31 4.77
C ASN A 602 -25.27 -17.86 4.16
N PHE A 603 -25.38 -18.88 3.29
CA PHE A 603 -24.27 -19.36 2.50
C PHE A 603 -23.95 -18.37 1.37
N SER A 604 -22.75 -17.83 1.37
CA SER A 604 -22.28 -16.83 0.38
C SER A 604 -21.20 -17.41 -0.56
N GLY A 605 -20.74 -18.64 -0.33
CA GLY A 605 -19.74 -19.32 -1.16
C GLY A 605 -18.69 -20.08 -0.34
N SER A 606 -17.85 -20.87 -0.99
CA SER A 606 -16.79 -21.65 -0.35
C SER A 606 -15.65 -21.98 -1.31
N THR A 607 -14.48 -22.33 -0.76
CA THR A 607 -13.35 -22.87 -1.54
C THR A 607 -13.35 -24.40 -1.58
N GLY A 608 -14.32 -25.09 -1.00
CA GLY A 608 -14.35 -26.55 -0.89
C GLY A 608 -14.35 -27.34 -2.20
N SER A 609 -14.56 -26.66 -3.34
CA SER A 609 -14.49 -27.25 -4.69
C SER A 609 -13.20 -26.95 -5.46
N ILE A 610 -12.28 -26.14 -4.90
CA ILE A 610 -11.03 -25.77 -5.53
C ILE A 610 -9.82 -26.33 -4.77
N VAL A 611 -8.73 -26.55 -5.49
CA VAL A 611 -7.47 -26.99 -4.86
C VAL A 611 -6.76 -25.77 -4.28
N LEU A 612 -6.63 -25.74 -2.97
CA LEU A 612 -5.90 -24.68 -2.27
C LEU A 612 -4.42 -25.01 -2.18
N ASN A 613 -3.56 -24.02 -2.32
CA ASN A 613 -2.10 -24.16 -2.09
C ASN A 613 -1.78 -24.51 -0.63
N LYS A 614 -2.53 -23.91 0.30
CA LYS A 614 -2.43 -24.12 1.74
C LYS A 614 -3.81 -24.23 2.37
N PRO A 615 -3.94 -24.97 3.49
CA PRO A 615 -5.23 -25.14 4.16
C PRO A 615 -5.74 -23.84 4.76
N VAL A 616 -7.07 -23.66 4.79
CA VAL A 616 -7.75 -22.64 5.59
C VAL A 616 -7.50 -22.91 7.07
N VAL A 617 -7.25 -21.84 7.84
CA VAL A 617 -6.89 -21.86 9.27
C VAL A 617 -7.81 -21.00 10.13
N GLY A 618 -8.67 -20.18 9.54
CA GLY A 618 -9.59 -19.33 10.27
C GLY A 618 -10.58 -18.60 9.38
N MET A 619 -11.54 -17.94 10.02
CA MET A 619 -12.52 -17.07 9.38
C MET A 619 -12.88 -15.90 10.29
N ALA A 620 -13.43 -14.84 9.70
CA ALA A 620 -14.04 -13.72 10.38
C ALA A 620 -15.29 -13.28 9.62
N ALA A 621 -16.38 -12.98 10.32
CA ALA A 621 -17.57 -12.32 9.75
C ALA A 621 -17.46 -10.80 9.93
N ALA A 622 -18.22 -10.03 9.13
CA ALA A 622 -18.38 -8.59 9.22
C ALA A 622 -19.85 -8.22 8.99
#